data_567f69c7161de8262ef435748b8bd17a
#
_entry.id   567f69c7161de8262ef435748b8bd17a
#
_cell.length_a   1.000
_cell.length_b   1.000
_cell.length_c   1.000
_cell.angle_alpha   90.00
_cell.angle_beta   90.00
_cell.angle_gamma   90.00
#
_symmetry.space_group_name_H-M   'P 1'
#
loop_
_entity.id
_entity.type
_entity.pdbx_description
1 polymer ?
#
loop_
_entity_poly.entity_id
_entity_poly.type
_entity_poly.pdbx_seq_one_letter_code
_entity_poly.pdbx_strand_id
1 'polypeptide(L)'
;RQMCIRDRYSKEFSSVLTATSAMITPLIPPGIGMILYGSIANVSIGKLFVAGIGIGILLCVSLMILVWIISKKRGYQVAQKEPRQKGEVGKSFRQAVLPLCLPIIIIGGIRIGAVTPTEAGTVAIVYTLLLGVVYHEITIKNIISGLKESVATTASIMLIVGGASAFA
;
A
#
# COMPACT_ATOMS: atom_id res chain seq x y z
N ARG A 1 12.38 1.75 -6.88
CA ARG A 1 13.51 2.57 -7.32
C ARG A 1 14.63 1.74 -7.95
N GLN A 2 15.06 0.63 -7.33
CA GLN A 2 16.11 -0.24 -7.88
C GLN A 2 15.71 -0.92 -9.19
N MET A 3 14.46 -1.36 -9.36
CA MET A 3 13.96 -1.94 -10.61
C MET A 3 14.05 -0.94 -11.78
N CYS A 4 13.61 0.30 -11.59
CA CYS A 4 13.64 1.32 -12.65
C CYS A 4 15.06 1.66 -13.09
N ILE A 5 16.03 1.66 -12.16
CA ILE A 5 17.44 1.89 -12.48
C ILE A 5 18.02 0.71 -13.28
N ARG A 6 17.62 -0.52 -12.94
CA ARG A 6 18.02 -1.74 -13.66
C ARG A 6 17.50 -1.75 -15.11
N ASP A 7 16.28 -1.21 -15.33
CA ASP A 7 15.64 -1.17 -16.64
C ASP A 7 16.04 0.05 -17.50
N ARG A 8 17.15 0.71 -17.17
CA ARG A 8 17.73 1.86 -17.89
C ARG A 8 16.81 3.09 -17.99
N TYR A 9 15.85 3.25 -17.09
CA TYR A 9 15.10 4.48 -16.97
C TYR A 9 16.00 5.62 -16.45
N SER A 10 15.80 6.84 -16.94
CA SER A 10 16.51 7.99 -16.39
C SER A 10 16.16 8.20 -14.91
N LYS A 11 17.12 8.71 -14.13
CA LYS A 11 16.92 8.94 -12.68
C LYS A 11 15.75 9.88 -12.42
N GLU A 12 15.60 10.90 -13.26
CA GLU A 12 14.51 11.88 -13.19
C GLU A 12 13.15 11.22 -13.43
N PHE A 13 13.03 10.43 -14.50
CA PHE A 13 11.79 9.72 -14.80
C PHE A 13 11.42 8.73 -13.70
N SER A 14 12.39 8.00 -13.18
CA SER A 14 12.20 7.05 -12.08
C SER A 14 11.74 7.76 -10.79
N SER A 15 12.29 8.95 -10.50
CA SER A 15 11.89 9.74 -9.33
C SER A 15 10.46 10.25 -9.45
N VAL A 16 10.11 10.81 -10.61
CA VAL A 16 8.76 11.30 -10.90
C VAL A 16 7.75 10.16 -10.85
N LEU A 17 8.07 9.02 -11.46
CA LEU A 17 7.19 7.86 -11.45
C LEU A 17 6.95 7.35 -10.02
N THR A 18 8.00 7.28 -9.20
CA THR A 18 7.88 6.87 -7.80
C THR A 18 7.02 7.84 -7.00
N ALA A 19 7.22 9.14 -7.17
CA ALA A 19 6.43 10.18 -6.49
C ALA A 19 4.96 10.12 -6.91
N THR A 20 4.69 9.99 -8.22
CA THR A 20 3.32 9.94 -8.74
C THR A 20 2.60 8.65 -8.30
N SER A 21 3.28 7.50 -8.31
CA SER A 21 2.68 6.26 -7.86
C SER A 21 2.43 6.24 -6.34
N ALA A 22 3.22 6.96 -5.55
CA ALA A 22 3.00 7.10 -4.12
C ALA A 22 1.68 7.84 -3.79
N MET A 23 1.17 8.69 -4.69
CA MET A 23 -0.12 9.36 -4.53
C MET A 23 -1.31 8.39 -4.59
N ILE A 24 -1.16 7.21 -5.14
CA ILE A 24 -2.21 6.19 -5.19
C ILE A 24 -2.39 5.51 -3.83
N THR A 25 -1.31 5.42 -3.05
CA THR A 25 -1.30 4.70 -1.75
C THR A 25 -2.40 5.15 -0.78
N PRO A 26 -2.65 6.44 -0.54
CA PRO A 26 -3.72 6.86 0.38
C PRO A 26 -5.14 6.64 -0.17
N LEU A 27 -5.28 6.40 -1.47
CA LEU A 27 -6.57 6.19 -2.14
C LEU A 27 -6.99 4.71 -2.19
N ILE A 28 -6.02 3.80 -2.12
CA ILE A 28 -6.32 2.36 -2.09
C ILE A 28 -6.51 1.91 -0.64
N PRO A 29 -7.66 1.29 -0.32
CA PRO A 29 -7.91 0.80 1.04
C PRO A 29 -6.92 -0.31 1.46
N PRO A 30 -6.60 -0.38 2.75
CA PRO A 30 -6.97 0.53 3.84
C PRO A 30 -6.05 1.75 3.94
N GLY A 31 -6.59 2.94 3.66
CA GLY A 31 -5.85 4.20 3.76
C GLY A 31 -6.14 4.96 5.06
N ILE A 32 -5.11 5.38 5.80
CA ILE A 32 -5.25 6.12 7.06
C ILE A 32 -6.06 7.42 6.85
N GLY A 33 -5.83 8.14 5.74
CA GLY A 33 -6.55 9.36 5.41
C GLY A 33 -8.06 9.16 5.26
N MET A 34 -8.49 8.04 4.67
CA MET A 34 -9.92 7.72 4.54
C MET A 34 -10.56 7.39 5.89
N ILE A 35 -9.83 6.71 6.79
CA ILE A 35 -10.31 6.39 8.13
C ILE A 35 -10.47 7.68 8.94
N LEU A 36 -9.47 8.56 8.92
CA LEU A 36 -9.52 9.84 9.62
C LEU A 36 -10.66 10.73 9.08
N TYR A 37 -10.77 10.88 7.77
CA TYR A 37 -11.84 11.65 7.16
C TYR A 37 -13.22 11.08 7.51
N GLY A 38 -13.41 9.78 7.41
CA GLY A 38 -14.67 9.12 7.76
C GLY A 38 -15.06 9.30 9.22
N SER A 39 -14.07 9.29 10.11
CA SER A 39 -14.27 9.51 11.54
C SER A 39 -14.65 10.95 11.87
N ILE A 40 -13.97 11.94 11.26
CA ILE A 40 -14.26 13.37 11.51
C ILE A 40 -15.56 13.81 10.84
N ALA A 41 -15.79 13.39 9.61
CA ALA A 41 -16.98 13.76 8.83
C ALA A 41 -18.21 12.89 9.13
N ASN A 42 -18.11 11.92 10.05
CA ASN A 42 -19.19 10.96 10.37
C ASN A 42 -19.75 10.23 9.14
N VAL A 43 -18.87 9.89 8.18
CA VAL A 43 -19.24 9.17 6.96
C VAL A 43 -18.80 7.70 7.10
N SER A 44 -19.57 6.79 6.49
CA SER A 44 -19.25 5.37 6.52
C SER A 44 -17.89 5.08 5.84
N ILE A 45 -16.91 4.63 6.62
CA ILE A 45 -15.57 4.28 6.18
C ILE A 45 -15.61 3.15 5.14
N GLY A 46 -16.54 2.19 5.30
CA GLY A 46 -16.73 1.12 4.31
C GLY A 46 -17.16 1.65 2.94
N LYS A 47 -18.03 2.66 2.87
CA LYS A 47 -18.42 3.32 1.61
C LYS A 47 -17.25 4.10 1.00
N LEU A 48 -16.45 4.78 1.83
CA LEU A 48 -15.25 5.47 1.38
C LEU A 48 -14.22 4.50 0.77
N PHE A 49 -14.03 3.34 1.37
CA PHE A 49 -13.14 2.33 0.84
C PHE A 49 -13.57 1.81 -0.53
N VAL A 50 -14.88 1.57 -0.72
CA VAL A 50 -15.40 1.14 -2.02
C VAL A 50 -15.21 2.22 -3.09
N ALA A 51 -15.48 3.48 -2.76
CA ALA A 51 -15.25 4.60 -3.66
C ALA A 51 -13.77 4.76 -4.01
N GLY A 52 -12.89 4.60 -3.01
CA GLY A 52 -11.43 4.70 -3.18
C GLY A 52 -10.85 3.63 -4.11
N ILE A 53 -11.38 2.40 -4.09
CA ILE A 53 -10.95 1.34 -5.01
C ILE A 53 -11.19 1.77 -6.47
N GLY A 54 -12.37 2.32 -6.78
CA GLY A 54 -12.69 2.76 -8.14
C GLY A 54 -11.73 3.83 -8.65
N ILE A 55 -11.51 4.87 -7.83
CA ILE A 55 -10.58 5.97 -8.16
C ILE A 55 -9.14 5.47 -8.23
N GLY A 56 -8.73 4.60 -7.30
CA GLY A 56 -7.39 4.01 -7.27
C GLY A 56 -7.08 3.19 -8.52
N ILE A 57 -8.03 2.36 -8.98
CA ILE A 57 -7.88 1.58 -10.22
C ILE A 57 -7.79 2.52 -11.44
N LEU A 58 -8.64 3.53 -11.52
CA LEU A 58 -8.62 4.50 -12.62
C LEU A 58 -7.25 5.22 -12.70
N LEU A 59 -6.73 5.67 -11.58
CA LEU A 59 -5.40 6.30 -11.51
C LEU A 59 -4.29 5.31 -11.87
N CYS A 60 -4.37 4.09 -11.39
CA CYS A 60 -3.39 3.05 -11.70
C CYS A 60 -3.34 2.77 -13.20
N VAL A 61 -4.50 2.57 -13.83
CA VAL A 61 -4.60 2.33 -15.27
C VAL A 61 -4.09 3.54 -16.08
N SER A 62 -4.47 4.76 -15.69
CA SER A 62 -4.01 5.98 -16.36
C SER A 62 -2.48 6.14 -16.29
N LEU A 63 -1.88 5.87 -15.13
CA LEU A 63 -0.43 5.89 -14.97
C LEU A 63 0.25 4.78 -15.79
N MET A 64 -0.31 3.58 -15.82
CA MET A 64 0.23 2.48 -16.62
C MET A 64 0.24 2.82 -18.11
N ILE A 65 -0.84 3.42 -18.63
CA ILE A 65 -0.94 3.87 -20.01
C ILE A 65 0.12 4.95 -20.28
N LEU A 66 0.24 5.94 -19.41
CA LEU A 66 1.21 7.02 -19.53
C LEU A 66 2.66 6.50 -19.55
N VAL A 67 2.99 5.62 -18.61
CA VAL A 67 4.32 4.98 -18.55
C VAL A 67 4.59 4.16 -19.80
N TRP A 68 3.60 3.42 -20.29
CA TRP A 68 3.75 2.63 -21.52
C TRP A 68 4.03 3.52 -22.74
N ILE A 69 3.29 4.63 -22.91
CA ILE A 69 3.48 5.59 -24.01
C ILE A 69 4.88 6.21 -23.93
N ILE A 70 5.30 6.69 -22.74
CA ILE A 70 6.61 7.34 -22.57
C ILE A 70 7.73 6.33 -22.78
N SER A 71 7.61 5.12 -22.25
CA SER A 71 8.60 4.06 -22.39
C SER A 71 8.81 3.69 -23.87
N LYS A 72 7.71 3.56 -24.62
CA LYS A 72 7.76 3.30 -26.06
C LYS A 72 8.38 4.46 -26.83
N LYS A 73 8.03 5.71 -26.50
CA LYS A 73 8.54 6.91 -27.19
C LYS A 73 10.03 7.15 -26.92
N ARG A 74 10.49 6.85 -25.70
CA ARG A 74 11.91 7.03 -25.30
C ARG A 74 12.79 5.83 -25.57
N GLY A 75 12.24 4.72 -26.10
CA GLY A 75 12.99 3.53 -26.43
C GLY A 75 13.62 2.82 -25.21
N TYR A 76 13.00 2.97 -24.04
CA TYR A 76 13.45 2.24 -22.86
C TYR A 76 13.29 0.74 -23.09
N GLN A 77 14.40 0.02 -23.11
CA GLN A 77 14.40 -1.43 -23.27
C GLN A 77 14.49 -2.09 -21.90
N VAL A 78 13.70 -3.14 -21.72
CA VAL A 78 13.82 -4.00 -20.55
C VAL A 78 15.24 -4.58 -20.54
N ALA A 79 16.00 -4.36 -19.45
CA ALA A 79 17.27 -5.02 -19.25
C ALA A 79 17.09 -6.52 -19.45
N GLN A 80 18.06 -7.15 -20.12
CA GLN A 80 18.04 -8.56 -20.54
C GLN A 80 17.21 -9.44 -19.61
N LYS A 81 16.19 -10.07 -20.17
CA LYS A 81 15.41 -11.09 -19.46
C LYS A 81 16.37 -12.19 -19.03
N GLU A 82 16.72 -12.22 -17.76
CA GLU A 82 17.26 -13.47 -17.22
C GLU A 82 16.29 -14.59 -17.57
N PRO A 83 16.76 -15.74 -18.01
CA PRO A 83 15.88 -16.84 -18.42
C PRO A 83 15.01 -17.22 -17.22
N ARG A 84 13.73 -16.97 -17.35
CA ARG A 84 12.71 -17.23 -16.32
C ARG A 84 12.72 -18.73 -16.01
N GLN A 85 13.12 -19.12 -14.82
CA GLN A 85 13.08 -20.53 -14.42
C GLN A 85 11.63 -21.00 -14.39
N LYS A 86 11.37 -22.13 -15.07
CA LYS A 86 10.04 -22.77 -15.07
C LYS A 86 9.65 -23.11 -13.62
N GLY A 87 8.57 -22.51 -13.11
CA GLY A 87 8.08 -22.73 -11.73
C GLY A 87 8.28 -21.57 -10.76
N GLU A 88 9.13 -20.59 -11.06
CA GLU A 88 9.39 -19.44 -10.19
C GLU A 88 8.15 -18.57 -9.97
N VAL A 89 7.31 -18.43 -11.00
CA VAL A 89 6.04 -17.68 -10.92
C VAL A 89 5.06 -18.35 -9.96
N GLY A 90 4.95 -19.69 -10.00
CA GLY A 90 4.07 -20.42 -9.10
C GLY A 90 4.52 -20.35 -7.65
N LYS A 91 5.83 -20.42 -7.41
CA LYS A 91 6.42 -20.25 -6.06
C LYS A 91 6.20 -18.84 -5.52
N SER A 92 6.47 -17.84 -6.32
CA SER A 92 6.26 -16.42 -5.96
C SER A 92 4.79 -16.11 -5.74
N PHE A 93 3.89 -16.65 -6.58
CA PHE A 93 2.45 -16.49 -6.39
C PHE A 93 1.98 -17.11 -5.08
N ARG A 94 2.40 -18.33 -4.75
CA ARG A 94 2.06 -19.00 -3.49
C ARG A 94 2.56 -18.24 -2.27
N GLN A 95 3.73 -17.61 -2.36
CA GLN A 95 4.26 -16.76 -1.30
C GLN A 95 3.51 -15.42 -1.19
N ALA A 96 3.00 -14.88 -2.30
CA ALA A 96 2.27 -13.63 -2.31
C ALA A 96 0.79 -13.77 -1.87
N VAL A 97 0.17 -14.95 -2.01
CA VAL A 97 -1.24 -15.17 -1.66
C VAL A 97 -1.53 -14.83 -0.20
N LEU A 98 -0.70 -15.31 0.72
CA LEU A 98 -0.90 -15.06 2.14
C LEU A 98 -0.89 -13.56 2.49
N PRO A 99 0.11 -12.75 2.10
CA PRO A 99 0.05 -11.30 2.30
C PRO A 99 -1.12 -10.61 1.59
N LEU A 100 -1.53 -11.09 0.40
CA LEU A 100 -2.66 -10.52 -0.34
C LEU A 100 -4.03 -10.82 0.28
N CYS A 101 -4.14 -11.82 1.14
CA CYS A 101 -5.36 -12.07 1.91
C CYS A 101 -5.65 -10.97 2.92
N LEU A 102 -4.63 -10.25 3.43
CA LEU A 102 -4.81 -9.22 4.45
C LEU A 102 -5.77 -8.09 4.03
N PRO A 103 -5.58 -7.43 2.87
CA PRO A 103 -6.54 -6.43 2.40
C PRO A 103 -7.95 -6.97 2.23
N ILE A 104 -8.09 -8.22 1.76
CA ILE A 104 -9.40 -8.87 1.57
C ILE A 104 -10.09 -9.09 2.91
N ILE A 105 -9.37 -9.56 3.93
CA ILE A 105 -9.88 -9.78 5.27
C ILE A 105 -10.33 -8.45 5.89
N ILE A 106 -9.53 -7.39 5.78
CA ILE A 106 -9.84 -6.07 6.33
C ILE A 106 -11.08 -5.48 5.65
N ILE A 107 -11.08 -5.38 4.33
CA ILE A 107 -12.17 -4.75 3.57
C ILE A 107 -13.45 -5.58 3.70
N GLY A 108 -13.33 -6.91 3.59
CA GLY A 108 -14.45 -7.83 3.74
C GLY A 108 -15.05 -7.76 5.15
N GLY A 109 -14.23 -7.82 6.19
CA GLY A 109 -14.65 -7.75 7.58
C GLY A 109 -15.41 -6.45 7.93
N ILE A 110 -14.90 -5.30 7.43
CA ILE A 110 -15.56 -4.01 7.62
C ILE A 110 -16.89 -3.95 6.83
N ARG A 111 -16.95 -4.49 5.62
CA ARG A 111 -18.16 -4.45 4.80
C ARG A 111 -19.30 -5.28 5.35
N ILE A 112 -19.03 -6.46 5.88
CA ILE A 112 -20.05 -7.32 6.50
C ILE A 112 -20.39 -6.88 7.93
N GLY A 113 -19.69 -5.86 8.46
CA GLY A 113 -19.89 -5.36 9.81
C GLY A 113 -19.35 -6.29 10.92
N ALA A 114 -18.50 -7.26 10.58
CA ALA A 114 -17.90 -8.17 11.55
C ALA A 114 -16.84 -7.50 12.41
N VAL A 115 -16.18 -6.47 11.89
CA VAL A 115 -15.16 -5.69 12.61
C VAL A 115 -15.30 -4.21 12.29
N THR A 116 -15.04 -3.38 13.28
CA THR A 116 -14.89 -1.93 13.10
C THR A 116 -13.54 -1.63 12.46
N PRO A 117 -13.34 -0.44 11.83
CA PRO A 117 -12.05 -0.06 11.27
C PRO A 117 -10.89 -0.08 12.27
N THR A 118 -11.16 0.22 13.54
CA THR A 118 -10.16 0.14 14.62
C THR A 118 -9.81 -1.29 14.99
N GLU A 119 -10.80 -2.18 15.07
CA GLU A 119 -10.59 -3.61 15.33
C GLU A 119 -9.88 -4.29 14.14
N ALA A 120 -10.17 -3.85 12.90
CA ALA A 120 -9.47 -4.33 11.71
C ALA A 120 -7.96 -4.06 11.77
N GLY A 121 -7.54 -2.95 12.39
CA GLY A 121 -6.13 -2.68 12.67
C GLY A 121 -5.51 -3.73 13.58
N THR A 122 -6.21 -4.12 14.64
CA THR A 122 -5.75 -5.18 15.56
C THR A 122 -5.66 -6.54 14.85
N VAL A 123 -6.66 -6.88 14.04
CA VAL A 123 -6.65 -8.10 13.22
C VAL A 123 -5.46 -8.09 12.26
N ALA A 124 -5.16 -6.94 11.63
CA ALA A 124 -4.02 -6.78 10.75
C ALA A 124 -2.68 -7.03 11.46
N ILE A 125 -2.51 -6.51 12.68
CA ILE A 125 -1.30 -6.72 13.49
C ILE A 125 -1.13 -8.21 13.81
N VAL A 126 -2.18 -8.86 14.32
CA VAL A 126 -2.13 -10.29 14.68
C VAL A 126 -1.82 -11.12 13.43
N TYR A 127 -2.50 -10.86 12.33
CA TYR A 127 -2.26 -11.55 11.07
C TYR A 127 -0.83 -11.38 10.56
N THR A 128 -0.30 -10.16 10.59
CA THR A 128 1.07 -9.86 10.15
C THR A 128 2.10 -10.52 11.04
N LEU A 129 1.89 -10.56 12.37
CA LEU A 129 2.76 -11.28 13.29
C LEU A 129 2.75 -12.79 13.00
N LEU A 130 1.57 -13.38 12.78
CA LEU A 130 1.46 -14.79 12.41
C LEU A 130 2.22 -15.10 11.11
N LEU A 131 2.07 -14.24 10.09
CA LEU A 131 2.81 -14.38 8.84
C LEU A 131 4.32 -14.28 9.06
N GLY A 132 4.76 -13.34 9.87
CA GLY A 132 6.17 -13.15 10.18
C GLY A 132 6.78 -14.36 10.89
N VAL A 133 6.01 -15.05 11.77
CA VAL A 133 6.42 -16.34 12.35
C VAL A 133 6.51 -17.42 11.27
N VAL A 134 5.50 -17.54 10.42
CA VAL A 134 5.44 -18.54 9.33
C VAL A 134 6.62 -18.38 8.36
N TYR A 135 6.98 -17.13 8.03
CA TYR A 135 8.12 -16.84 7.14
C TYR A 135 9.47 -16.80 7.85
N HIS A 136 9.51 -16.98 9.17
CA HIS A 136 10.73 -16.91 10.01
C HIS A 136 11.49 -15.57 9.86
N GLU A 137 10.79 -14.48 9.61
CA GLU A 137 11.37 -13.15 9.40
C GLU A 137 11.24 -12.24 10.64
N ILE A 138 10.61 -12.71 11.71
CA ILE A 138 10.45 -11.92 12.93
C ILE A 138 11.77 -11.86 13.70
N THR A 139 12.26 -10.62 13.83
CA THR A 139 13.37 -10.29 14.73
C THR A 139 12.88 -9.23 15.72
N ILE A 140 13.24 -9.37 16.99
CA ILE A 140 12.91 -8.38 18.04
C ILE A 140 13.34 -6.98 17.63
N LYS A 141 14.48 -6.85 16.94
CA LYS A 141 14.98 -5.58 16.41
C LYS A 141 14.01 -4.97 15.40
N ASN A 142 13.43 -5.79 14.51
CA ASN A 142 12.47 -5.33 13.50
C ASN A 142 11.16 -4.88 14.15
N ILE A 143 10.68 -5.59 15.17
CA ILE A 143 9.48 -5.21 15.93
C ILE A 143 9.69 -3.86 16.64
N ILE A 144 10.80 -3.68 17.33
CA ILE A 144 11.10 -2.42 18.03
C ILE A 144 11.25 -1.26 17.03
N SER A 145 11.89 -1.50 15.88
CA SER A 145 12.02 -0.49 14.82
C SER A 145 10.65 -0.10 14.26
N GLY A 146 9.79 -1.08 13.97
CA GLY A 146 8.44 -0.84 13.51
C GLY A 146 7.57 -0.09 14.53
N LEU A 147 7.69 -0.41 15.82
CA LEU A 147 7.02 0.32 16.89
C LEU A 147 7.46 1.78 16.96
N LYS A 148 8.77 2.05 16.89
CA LYS A 148 9.30 3.43 16.91
C LYS A 148 8.78 4.24 15.72
N GLU A 149 8.77 3.65 14.52
CA GLU A 149 8.27 4.29 13.31
C GLU A 149 6.75 4.55 13.40
N SER A 150 5.99 3.59 13.91
CA SER A 150 4.55 3.74 14.15
C SER A 150 4.24 4.85 15.14
N VAL A 151 4.97 4.94 16.24
CA VAL A 151 4.82 6.02 17.24
C VAL A 151 5.11 7.38 16.62
N ALA A 152 6.21 7.51 15.87
CA ALA A 152 6.58 8.77 15.23
C ALA A 152 5.51 9.21 14.19
N THR A 153 5.03 8.28 13.38
CA THR A 153 4.00 8.55 12.38
C THR A 153 2.68 8.93 13.05
N THR A 154 2.25 8.19 14.08
CA THR A 154 1.01 8.48 14.81
C THR A 154 1.09 9.83 15.50
N ALA A 155 2.20 10.16 16.15
CA ALA A 155 2.41 11.47 16.79
C ALA A 155 2.30 12.62 15.79
N SER A 156 2.92 12.46 14.60
CA SER A 156 2.85 13.48 13.54
C SER A 156 1.41 13.68 13.04
N ILE A 157 0.67 12.60 12.81
CA ILE A 157 -0.74 12.65 12.37
C ILE A 157 -1.60 13.31 13.45
N MET A 158 -1.45 12.92 14.71
CA MET A 158 -2.23 13.48 15.82
C MET A 158 -1.95 14.97 16.02
N LEU A 159 -0.70 15.42 15.83
CA LEU A 159 -0.36 16.83 15.86
C LEU A 159 -1.08 17.62 14.77
N ILE A 160 -1.11 17.09 13.55
CA ILE A 160 -1.79 17.72 12.41
C ILE A 160 -3.29 17.81 12.66
N VAL A 161 -3.90 16.70 13.11
CA VAL A 161 -5.34 16.64 13.41
C VAL A 161 -5.69 17.58 14.56
N GLY A 162 -4.90 17.60 15.62
CA GLY A 162 -5.08 18.52 16.75
C GLY A 162 -4.96 19.97 16.34
N GLY A 163 -3.97 20.32 15.51
CA GLY A 163 -3.84 21.66 14.94
C GLY A 163 -5.04 22.04 14.06
N ALA A 164 -5.47 21.16 13.17
CA ALA A 164 -6.63 21.39 12.31
C ALA A 164 -7.91 21.62 13.13
N SER A 165 -8.12 20.83 14.20
CA SER A 165 -9.27 20.97 15.09
C SER A 165 -9.29 22.29 15.89
N ALA A 166 -8.12 22.90 16.08
CA ALA A 166 -8.03 24.20 16.76
C ALA A 166 -8.42 25.37 15.85
N PHE A 167 -8.42 25.18 14.53
CA PHE A 167 -8.82 26.17 13.52
C PHE A 167 -10.23 25.97 12.96
N ALA A 168 -10.91 24.85 13.31
CA ALA A 168 -12.28 24.55 12.91
C ALA A 168 -13.30 25.05 13.93
#